data_60c7855f8e3b66e93d111f0c9c5a756e
#
_entry.id   60c7855f8e3b66e93d111f0c9c5a756e
#
_cell.length_a   1.000
_cell.length_b   1.000
_cell.length_c   1.000
_cell.angle_alpha   90.00
_cell.angle_beta   90.00
_cell.angle_gamma   90.00
#
_symmetry.space_group_name_H-M   'P 1'
#
loop_
_entity.id
_entity.type
_entity.pdbx_description
1 polymer ?
#
loop_
_entity_poly.entity_id
_entity_poly.type
_entity_poly.pdbx_seq_one_letter_code
_entity_poly.pdbx_strand_id
1 'polypeptide(L)'
;LRDEALMASERVSPDALPTPSEFWTWSTGAYGQRSQDWLHVQSMGGNVNLALLLYHLDLLRIPVDLTDLQPALVQTEAVLLPWRTLRQQAKSRVGAEEYQTMLAHELELERLQQGVLLQTLRTLALFRGDSRNLFHYLSLLGAQQGPLRDLIC
;
A
#
# COMPACT_ATOMS: atom_id res chain seq x y z
N LEU A 1 -1.18 34.67 -10.91
CA LEU A 1 -1.86 34.96 -9.63
C LEU A 1 -3.03 34.02 -9.39
N ARG A 2 -3.90 33.87 -10.40
CA ARG A 2 -5.08 33.03 -10.29
C ARG A 2 -4.71 31.56 -10.24
N ASP A 3 -3.71 31.16 -11.03
CA ASP A 3 -3.22 29.76 -11.06
C ASP A 3 -2.51 29.39 -9.77
N GLU A 4 -1.72 30.31 -9.20
CA GLU A 4 -1.05 30.09 -7.92
C GLU A 4 -2.05 29.92 -6.78
N ALA A 5 -3.12 30.71 -6.78
CA ALA A 5 -4.18 30.61 -5.78
C ALA A 5 -4.94 29.28 -5.89
N LEU A 6 -5.21 28.83 -7.11
CA LEU A 6 -5.87 27.54 -7.37
C LEU A 6 -4.98 26.36 -6.97
N MET A 7 -3.70 26.43 -7.32
CA MET A 7 -2.74 25.39 -6.94
C MET A 7 -2.58 25.31 -5.43
N ALA A 8 -2.51 26.45 -4.75
CA ALA A 8 -2.42 26.49 -3.30
C ALA A 8 -3.66 25.89 -2.63
N SER A 9 -4.88 26.13 -3.19
CA SER A 9 -6.11 25.60 -2.65
C SER A 9 -6.29 24.11 -2.92
N GLU A 10 -5.61 23.56 -3.92
CA GLU A 10 -5.67 22.14 -4.27
C GLU A 10 -4.59 21.33 -3.55
N ARG A 11 -3.61 22.00 -2.94
CA ARG A 11 -2.53 21.32 -2.23
C ARG A 11 -3.07 20.55 -1.03
N VAL A 12 -2.62 19.31 -0.91
CA VAL A 12 -3.01 18.41 0.19
C VAL A 12 -2.20 18.75 1.43
N SER A 13 -2.88 19.09 2.52
CA SER A 13 -2.23 19.20 3.82
C SER A 13 -1.79 17.81 4.29
N PRO A 14 -0.61 17.67 4.91
CA PRO A 14 -0.21 16.39 5.51
C PRO A 14 -1.26 15.82 6.46
N ASP A 15 -2.05 16.67 7.11
CA ASP A 15 -3.14 16.25 8.01
C ASP A 15 -4.32 15.61 7.28
N ALA A 16 -4.44 15.80 5.97
CA ALA A 16 -5.47 15.16 5.15
C ALA A 16 -5.13 13.69 4.86
N LEU A 17 -3.89 13.28 5.06
CA LEU A 17 -3.48 11.89 4.93
C LEU A 17 -3.85 11.15 6.22
N PRO A 18 -4.19 9.85 6.12
CA PRO A 18 -4.50 9.08 7.33
C PRO A 18 -3.26 8.91 8.21
N THR A 19 -3.48 8.79 9.51
CA THR A 19 -2.42 8.35 10.41
C THR A 19 -2.12 6.87 10.15
N PRO A 20 -0.95 6.36 10.60
CA PRO A 20 -0.66 4.92 10.46
C PRO A 20 -1.75 4.03 11.05
N SER A 21 -2.30 4.37 12.21
CA SER A 21 -3.38 3.59 12.83
C SER A 21 -4.68 3.64 12.04
N GLU A 22 -5.04 4.81 11.54
CA GLU A 22 -6.24 4.97 10.70
C GLU A 22 -6.11 4.16 9.42
N PHE A 23 -4.96 4.23 8.78
CA PHE A 23 -4.75 3.49 7.54
C PHE A 23 -4.71 1.98 7.78
N TRP A 24 -4.09 1.54 8.88
CA TRP A 24 -4.08 0.10 9.24
C TRP A 24 -5.51 -0.42 9.40
N THR A 25 -6.35 0.30 10.12
CA THR A 25 -7.76 -0.09 10.33
C THR A 25 -8.51 -0.14 9.01
N TRP A 26 -8.38 0.90 8.17
CA TRP A 26 -9.06 0.95 6.89
C TRP A 26 -8.58 -0.17 5.96
N SER A 27 -7.28 -0.36 5.85
CA SER A 27 -6.69 -1.34 4.95
C SER A 27 -7.02 -2.78 5.37
N THR A 28 -7.06 -3.05 6.66
CA THR A 28 -7.48 -4.36 7.19
C THR A 28 -8.91 -4.68 6.76
N GLY A 29 -9.81 -3.71 6.87
CA GLY A 29 -11.20 -3.85 6.41
C GLY A 29 -11.30 -4.05 4.90
N ALA A 30 -10.62 -3.22 4.13
CA ALA A 30 -10.61 -3.31 2.67
C ALA A 30 -10.03 -4.64 2.19
N TYR A 31 -8.94 -5.08 2.80
CA TYR A 31 -8.34 -6.38 2.49
C TYR A 31 -9.31 -7.51 2.79
N GLY A 32 -9.94 -7.49 3.98
CA GLY A 32 -10.84 -8.55 4.42
C GLY A 32 -12.06 -8.73 3.52
N GLN A 33 -12.53 -7.66 2.91
CA GLN A 33 -13.68 -7.72 2.00
C GLN A 33 -13.38 -8.45 0.69
N ARG A 34 -12.10 -8.40 0.25
CA ARG A 34 -11.70 -8.94 -1.06
C ARG A 34 -10.32 -9.59 -0.98
N SER A 35 -10.06 -10.39 0.05
CA SER A 35 -8.73 -10.92 0.33
C SER A 35 -8.10 -11.66 -0.86
N GLN A 36 -8.88 -12.49 -1.56
CA GLN A 36 -8.36 -13.22 -2.71
C GLN A 36 -7.97 -12.30 -3.87
N ASP A 37 -8.74 -11.24 -4.07
CA ASP A 37 -8.46 -10.27 -5.13
C ASP A 37 -7.17 -9.48 -4.85
N TRP A 38 -6.96 -9.08 -3.59
CA TRP A 38 -5.72 -8.41 -3.21
C TRP A 38 -4.52 -9.35 -3.24
N LEU A 39 -4.71 -10.63 -2.87
CA LEU A 39 -3.65 -11.64 -2.97
C LEU A 39 -3.23 -11.88 -4.42
N HIS A 40 -4.13 -11.67 -5.39
CA HIS A 40 -3.76 -11.74 -6.79
C HIS A 40 -2.64 -10.75 -7.14
N VAL A 41 -2.66 -9.56 -6.55
CA VAL A 41 -1.58 -8.56 -6.70
C VAL A 41 -0.24 -9.16 -6.29
N GLN A 42 -0.21 -9.84 -5.13
CA GLN A 42 1.00 -10.49 -4.65
C GLN A 42 1.47 -11.59 -5.60
N SER A 43 0.53 -12.38 -6.14
CA SER A 43 0.87 -13.44 -7.09
C SER A 43 1.47 -12.91 -8.39
N MET A 44 1.18 -11.66 -8.74
CA MET A 44 1.73 -10.99 -9.92
C MET A 44 3.02 -10.23 -9.61
N GLY A 45 3.59 -10.42 -8.43
CA GLY A 45 4.84 -9.79 -8.02
C GLY A 45 4.67 -8.42 -7.37
N GLY A 46 3.44 -8.02 -7.06
CA GLY A 46 3.15 -6.73 -6.44
C GLY A 46 3.14 -6.78 -4.92
N ASN A 47 3.01 -5.61 -4.33
CA ASN A 47 2.94 -5.41 -2.89
C ASN A 47 1.52 -4.98 -2.51
N VAL A 48 0.86 -5.76 -1.64
CA VAL A 48 -0.53 -5.50 -1.25
C VAL A 48 -0.66 -4.21 -0.45
N ASN A 49 0.27 -3.92 0.44
CA ASN A 49 0.24 -2.67 1.21
C ASN A 49 0.29 -1.44 0.30
N LEU A 50 1.16 -1.48 -0.71
CA LEU A 50 1.25 -0.40 -1.69
C LEU A 50 -0.04 -0.30 -2.49
N ALA A 51 -0.58 -1.41 -2.98
CA ALA A 51 -1.81 -1.41 -3.76
C ALA A 51 -2.98 -0.83 -2.95
N LEU A 52 -3.12 -1.21 -1.69
CA LEU A 52 -4.15 -0.66 -0.80
C LEU A 52 -3.96 0.84 -0.57
N LEU A 53 -2.73 1.29 -0.38
CA LEU A 53 -2.44 2.71 -0.21
C LEU A 53 -2.78 3.50 -1.47
N LEU A 54 -2.41 2.98 -2.64
CA LEU A 54 -2.72 3.64 -3.92
C LEU A 54 -4.22 3.73 -4.15
N TYR A 55 -4.96 2.69 -3.81
CA TYR A 55 -6.42 2.72 -3.87
C TYR A 55 -7.01 3.77 -2.92
N HIS A 56 -6.50 3.82 -1.70
CA HIS A 56 -6.95 4.81 -0.70
C HIS A 56 -6.70 6.24 -1.21
N LEU A 57 -5.54 6.48 -1.79
CA LEU A 57 -5.20 7.79 -2.37
C LEU A 57 -6.11 8.13 -3.56
N ASP A 58 -6.50 7.14 -4.36
CA ASP A 58 -7.47 7.36 -5.44
C ASP A 58 -8.83 7.80 -4.88
N LEU A 59 -9.27 7.19 -3.77
CA LEU A 59 -10.52 7.61 -3.11
C LEU A 59 -10.43 9.03 -2.57
N LEU A 60 -9.26 9.49 -2.18
CA LEU A 60 -9.00 10.86 -1.74
C LEU A 60 -8.70 11.81 -2.90
N ARG A 61 -8.61 11.30 -4.12
CA ARG A 61 -8.25 12.06 -5.32
C ARG A 61 -6.86 12.69 -5.21
N ILE A 62 -5.89 11.91 -4.76
CA ILE A 62 -4.50 12.34 -4.61
C ILE A 62 -3.63 11.51 -5.54
N PRO A 63 -3.24 12.04 -6.72
CA PRO A 63 -2.28 11.35 -7.58
C PRO A 63 -0.88 11.41 -7.00
N VAL A 64 -0.14 10.31 -7.15
CA VAL A 64 1.26 10.23 -6.71
C VAL A 64 2.11 9.64 -7.83
N ASP A 65 3.39 9.96 -7.81
CA ASP A 65 4.37 9.32 -8.68
C ASP A 65 4.90 8.08 -7.94
N LEU A 66 4.74 6.91 -8.55
CA LEU A 66 5.17 5.64 -7.93
C LEU A 66 6.67 5.62 -7.66
N THR A 67 7.47 6.33 -8.46
CA THR A 67 8.92 6.40 -8.24
C THR A 67 9.28 7.09 -6.93
N ASP A 68 8.43 7.97 -6.41
CA ASP A 68 8.65 8.63 -5.13
C ASP A 68 8.47 7.68 -3.94
N LEU A 69 7.70 6.61 -4.12
CA LEU A 69 7.46 5.59 -3.08
C LEU A 69 8.42 4.40 -3.20
N GLN A 70 9.11 4.28 -4.32
CA GLN A 70 9.97 3.13 -4.60
C GLN A 70 11.07 2.91 -3.55
N PRO A 71 11.82 3.94 -3.11
CA PRO A 71 12.87 3.73 -2.09
C PRO A 71 12.32 3.17 -0.78
N ALA A 72 11.17 3.69 -0.33
CA ALA A 72 10.53 3.21 0.91
C ALA A 72 10.05 1.77 0.74
N LEU A 73 9.50 1.42 -0.42
CA LEU A 73 9.05 0.07 -0.71
C LEU A 73 10.23 -0.92 -0.69
N VAL A 74 11.30 -0.61 -1.42
CA VAL A 74 12.49 -1.48 -1.49
C VAL A 74 13.10 -1.68 -0.11
N GLN A 75 13.22 -0.61 0.66
CA GLN A 75 13.81 -0.66 2.00
C GLN A 75 13.02 -1.55 2.95
N THR A 76 11.69 -1.45 2.93
CA THR A 76 10.85 -2.24 3.81
C THR A 76 10.69 -3.68 3.33
N GLU A 77 10.65 -3.91 2.03
CA GLU A 77 10.59 -5.26 1.47
C GLU A 77 11.89 -6.04 1.72
N ALA A 78 13.01 -5.36 1.87
CA ALA A 78 14.29 -6.01 2.22
C ALA A 78 14.22 -6.75 3.55
N VAL A 79 13.32 -6.35 4.44
CA VAL A 79 13.08 -7.05 5.72
C VAL A 79 11.87 -7.98 5.62
N LEU A 80 10.78 -7.51 5.06
CA LEU A 80 9.51 -8.22 5.04
C LEU A 80 9.55 -9.50 4.18
N LEU A 81 10.13 -9.44 2.98
CA LEU A 81 10.12 -10.58 2.07
C LEU A 81 10.96 -11.76 2.59
N PRO A 82 12.21 -11.56 3.11
CA PRO A 82 12.93 -12.66 3.72
C PRO A 82 12.20 -13.26 4.93
N TRP A 83 11.55 -12.44 5.74
CA TRP A 83 10.76 -12.92 6.88
C TRP A 83 9.59 -13.80 6.40
N ARG A 84 8.86 -13.36 5.39
CA ARG A 84 7.76 -14.13 4.82
C ARG A 84 8.23 -15.48 4.29
N THR A 85 9.36 -15.51 3.59
CA THR A 85 9.96 -16.75 3.10
C THR A 85 10.32 -17.68 4.24
N LEU A 86 10.96 -17.14 5.29
CA LEU A 86 11.33 -17.92 6.48
C LEU A 86 10.08 -18.50 7.16
N ARG A 87 9.03 -17.69 7.33
CA ARG A 87 7.78 -18.13 7.92
C ARG A 87 7.15 -19.27 7.10
N GLN A 88 7.12 -19.14 5.77
CA GLN A 88 6.57 -20.18 4.90
C GLN A 88 7.35 -21.49 5.03
N GLN A 89 8.68 -21.42 5.10
CA GLN A 89 9.52 -22.59 5.26
C GLN A 89 9.36 -23.24 6.64
N ALA A 90 9.11 -22.43 7.66
CA ALA A 90 8.97 -22.90 9.04
C ALA A 90 7.63 -23.60 9.30
N LYS A 91 6.63 -23.40 8.47
CA LYS A 91 5.26 -23.87 8.70
C LYS A 91 5.17 -25.36 9.04
N SER A 92 5.97 -26.20 8.38
CA SER A 92 5.99 -27.64 8.60
C SER A 92 7.05 -28.12 9.59
N ARG A 93 7.84 -27.18 10.17
CA ARG A 93 9.00 -27.51 10.99
C ARG A 93 8.92 -27.03 12.43
N VAL A 94 8.01 -26.10 12.71
CA VAL A 94 7.82 -25.53 14.05
C VAL A 94 6.43 -25.88 14.56
N GLY A 95 6.22 -25.74 15.89
CA GLY A 95 4.92 -25.96 16.49
C GLY A 95 3.92 -24.86 16.12
N ALA A 96 2.63 -25.11 16.40
CA ALA A 96 1.55 -24.19 16.05
C ALA A 96 1.70 -22.84 16.75
N GLU A 97 2.15 -22.83 18.01
CA GLU A 97 2.36 -21.58 18.76
C GLU A 97 3.48 -20.74 18.15
N GLU A 98 4.61 -21.37 17.83
CA GLU A 98 5.75 -20.70 17.23
C GLU A 98 5.38 -20.14 15.86
N TYR A 99 4.60 -20.88 15.08
CA TYR A 99 4.13 -20.41 13.78
C TYR A 99 3.22 -19.18 13.91
N GLN A 100 2.30 -19.20 14.89
CA GLN A 100 1.44 -18.04 15.16
C GLN A 100 2.24 -16.81 15.59
N THR A 101 3.31 -17.00 16.35
CA THR A 101 4.23 -15.92 16.73
C THR A 101 4.91 -15.34 15.49
N MET A 102 5.32 -16.16 14.55
CA MET A 102 5.92 -15.69 13.30
C MET A 102 4.93 -14.91 12.46
N LEU A 103 3.66 -15.36 12.37
CA LEU A 103 2.61 -14.64 11.67
C LEU A 103 2.32 -13.27 12.31
N ALA A 104 2.27 -13.22 13.64
CA ALA A 104 2.06 -11.96 14.35
C ALA A 104 3.19 -10.98 14.09
N HIS A 105 4.42 -11.45 14.05
CA HIS A 105 5.59 -10.62 13.73
C HIS A 105 5.54 -10.12 12.28
N GLU A 106 5.10 -10.96 11.35
CA GLU A 106 4.92 -10.54 9.95
C GLU A 106 3.92 -9.41 9.83
N LEU A 107 2.80 -9.48 10.56
CA LEU A 107 1.80 -8.40 10.59
C LEU A 107 2.39 -7.10 11.14
N GLU A 108 3.25 -7.17 12.14
CA GLU A 108 3.95 -5.99 12.66
C GLU A 108 4.86 -5.36 11.61
N LEU A 109 5.57 -6.19 10.83
CA LEU A 109 6.42 -5.72 9.74
C LEU A 109 5.59 -5.09 8.62
N GLU A 110 4.43 -5.66 8.30
CA GLU A 110 3.51 -5.08 7.32
C GLU A 110 2.97 -3.72 7.78
N ARG A 111 2.63 -3.62 9.06
CA ARG A 111 2.19 -2.35 9.66
C ARG A 111 3.30 -1.31 9.62
N LEU A 112 4.53 -1.72 9.89
CA LEU A 112 5.70 -0.85 9.78
C LEU A 112 5.88 -0.35 8.35
N GLN A 113 5.73 -1.23 7.37
CA GLN A 113 5.81 -0.84 5.96
C GLN A 113 4.79 0.24 5.62
N GLN A 114 3.55 0.08 6.05
CA GLN A 114 2.52 1.10 5.85
C GLN A 114 2.92 2.44 6.46
N GLY A 115 3.47 2.41 7.67
CA GLY A 115 3.93 3.62 8.35
C GLY A 115 5.05 4.35 7.61
N VAL A 116 5.99 3.60 7.06
CA VAL A 116 7.11 4.17 6.28
C VAL A 116 6.59 4.78 4.98
N LEU A 117 5.67 4.11 4.29
CA LEU A 117 5.06 4.65 3.07
C LEU A 117 4.30 5.94 3.36
N LEU A 118 3.51 5.98 4.43
CA LEU A 118 2.78 7.19 4.82
C LEU A 118 3.71 8.34 5.18
N GLN A 119 4.79 8.04 5.89
CA GLN A 119 5.80 9.05 6.23
C GLN A 119 6.44 9.64 4.98
N THR A 120 6.72 8.80 3.99
CA THR A 120 7.25 9.25 2.70
C THR A 120 6.26 10.19 2.02
N LEU A 121 4.98 9.86 2.00
CA LEU A 121 3.95 10.73 1.42
C LEU A 121 3.93 12.11 2.07
N ARG A 122 4.14 12.19 3.38
CA ARG A 122 4.15 13.46 4.12
C ARG A 122 5.30 14.38 3.73
N THR A 123 6.35 13.83 3.11
CA THR A 123 7.49 14.64 2.64
C THR A 123 7.28 15.16 1.22
N LEU A 124 6.23 14.71 0.53
CA LEU A 124 5.98 15.09 -0.86
C LEU A 124 5.01 16.26 -0.94
N ALA A 125 5.15 17.05 -2.01
CA ALA A 125 4.16 18.06 -2.36
C ALA A 125 3.05 17.40 -3.17
N LEU A 126 1.90 17.16 -2.53
CA LEU A 126 0.77 16.48 -3.12
C LEU A 126 -0.38 17.43 -3.41
N PHE A 127 -1.09 17.20 -4.50
CA PHE A 127 -2.21 18.03 -4.94
C PHE A 127 -3.39 17.13 -5.28
N ARG A 128 -4.61 17.64 -5.03
CA ARG A 128 -5.81 16.90 -5.44
C ARG A 128 -6.02 17.03 -6.94
N GLY A 129 -6.56 15.97 -7.54
CA GLY A 129 -6.84 15.95 -8.97
C GLY A 129 -7.25 14.56 -9.41
N ASP A 130 -7.33 14.36 -10.72
CA ASP A 130 -7.62 13.05 -11.26
C ASP A 130 -6.53 12.07 -10.84
N SER A 131 -6.94 10.95 -10.27
CA SER A 131 -6.03 9.98 -9.69
C SER A 131 -6.35 8.59 -10.22
N ARG A 132 -5.32 7.92 -10.75
CA ARG A 132 -5.39 6.56 -11.26
C ARG A 132 -4.18 5.76 -10.78
N ASN A 133 -3.81 5.94 -9.53
CA ASN A 133 -2.62 5.32 -8.95
C ASN A 133 -2.68 3.80 -9.01
N LEU A 134 -3.82 3.23 -8.60
CA LEU A 134 -3.98 1.78 -8.60
C LEU A 134 -3.94 1.23 -10.03
N PHE A 135 -4.60 1.90 -10.97
CA PHE A 135 -4.55 1.49 -12.38
C PHE A 135 -3.12 1.44 -12.90
N HIS A 136 -2.34 2.49 -12.65
CA HIS A 136 -0.95 2.53 -13.11
C HIS A 136 -0.12 1.41 -12.49
N TYR A 137 -0.29 1.16 -11.21
CA TYR A 137 0.43 0.09 -10.52
C TYR A 137 0.04 -1.29 -11.07
N LEU A 138 -1.25 -1.56 -11.19
CA LEU A 138 -1.73 -2.84 -11.73
C LEU A 138 -1.27 -3.03 -13.17
N SER A 139 -1.21 -1.96 -13.97
CA SER A 139 -0.71 -2.03 -15.34
C SER A 139 0.76 -2.43 -15.40
N LEU A 140 1.59 -1.90 -14.48
CA LEU A 140 2.99 -2.30 -14.39
C LEU A 140 3.15 -3.78 -14.06
N LEU A 141 2.21 -4.34 -13.31
CA LEU A 141 2.22 -5.76 -12.93
C LEU A 141 1.56 -6.67 -13.98
N GLY A 142 0.88 -6.08 -14.98
CA GLY A 142 0.08 -6.86 -15.92
C GLY A 142 -1.22 -7.37 -15.32
N ALA A 143 -1.72 -6.73 -14.25
CA ALA A 143 -2.89 -7.17 -13.49
C ALA A 143 -4.13 -6.28 -13.68
N GLN A 144 -4.12 -5.33 -14.62
CA GLN A 144 -5.21 -4.37 -14.81
C GLN A 144 -6.50 -5.01 -15.31
N GLN A 145 -6.43 -6.19 -15.91
CA GLN A 145 -7.60 -6.95 -16.36
C GLN A 145 -8.01 -8.05 -15.37
N GLY A 146 -7.38 -8.07 -14.21
CA GLY A 146 -7.60 -9.07 -13.18
C GLY A 146 -8.79 -8.79 -12.26
N PRO A 147 -8.80 -9.44 -11.07
CA PRO A 147 -9.95 -9.36 -10.15
C PRO A 147 -10.27 -7.95 -9.65
N LEU A 148 -9.29 -7.05 -9.61
CA LEU A 148 -9.49 -5.68 -9.11
C LEU A 148 -9.86 -4.67 -10.20
N ARG A 149 -10.12 -5.12 -11.42
CA ARG A 149 -10.42 -4.21 -12.55
C ARG A 149 -11.63 -3.30 -12.28
N ASP A 150 -12.58 -3.73 -11.49
CA ASP A 150 -13.76 -2.94 -11.13
C ASP A 150 -13.42 -1.73 -10.26
N LEU A 151 -12.29 -1.75 -9.55
CA LEU A 151 -11.84 -0.63 -8.73
C LEU A 151 -11.14 0.46 -9.53
N ILE A 152 -10.76 0.17 -10.77
CA ILE A 152 -9.96 1.08 -11.61
C ILE A 152 -10.70 1.53 -12.88
N CYS A 153 -11.95 1.13 -13.04
CA CYS A 153 -12.80 1.53 -14.18
C CYS A 153 -13.49 2.87 -13.94
#